data_7f0fa04927e503b781e936b044cde7c2
#
_entry.id   7f0fa04927e503b781e936b044cde7c2
#
_cell.length_a   1.000
_cell.length_b   1.000
_cell.length_c   1.000
_cell.angle_alpha   90.00
_cell.angle_beta   90.00
_cell.angle_gamma   90.00
#
_symmetry.space_group_name_H-M   'P 1'
#
loop_
_entity.id
_entity.type
_entity.pdbx_description
1 polymer ?
#
loop_
_entity_poly.entity_id
_entity_poly.type
_entity_poly.pdbx_seq_one_letter_code
_entity_poly.pdbx_strand_id
1 'polypeptide(L)'
;MSKEHTLSQNISRVNFKELQQIIKMGLVQGNLIPAFAGAWLAVVMTNHSFLSSIPQILLMLFGSTLIMGGACALNNYYDQDIDRIMPSKQNRPTVNNRITDQNLLLLSFGMMLVGEICLFLLNIPSGVLGLMGIVGYVSYYSIWSKRHTTWNTVIGSFPGAVPPLIGWVAIEGQISLTAIALFLVVFCWQPIHFYALAIKRKGEYALANIPMLPSVKGFKRTRVSMFIWLIILLPVPLLLINLGVVFVVLATLLNLGWIALGLTTFKKNSDQTKWATQMFIYSLNYLVIFFVLAVIVSLLTLI
;
A
#
# COMPACT_ATOMS: atom_id res chain seq x y z
N MET A 1 13.92 12.13 53.30
CA MET A 1 14.88 12.24 52.17
C MET A 1 14.50 11.21 51.13
N SER A 2 13.70 11.64 50.16
CA SER A 2 13.20 10.86 49.05
C SER A 2 14.29 10.78 47.98
N LYS A 3 14.76 9.58 47.65
CA LYS A 3 15.64 9.32 46.51
C LYS A 3 14.81 9.40 45.25
N GLU A 4 14.80 10.53 44.59
CA GLU A 4 14.43 10.64 43.18
C GLU A 4 15.45 9.86 42.39
N HIS A 5 15.08 8.65 41.98
CA HIS A 5 15.76 7.92 40.96
C HIS A 5 15.46 8.63 39.62
N THR A 6 16.28 9.58 39.27
CA THR A 6 16.40 10.11 37.91
C THR A 6 16.86 8.96 37.01
N LEU A 7 15.90 8.24 36.43
CA LEU A 7 16.13 7.36 35.29
C LEU A 7 16.50 8.25 34.10
N SER A 8 17.79 8.62 34.00
CA SER A 8 18.34 9.09 32.74
C SER A 8 18.25 7.90 31.78
N GLN A 9 17.13 7.79 31.07
CA GLN A 9 17.04 6.88 29.95
C GLN A 9 18.08 7.34 28.93
N ASN A 10 19.19 6.60 28.84
CA ASN A 10 20.09 6.63 27.70
C ASN A 10 19.28 6.25 26.46
N ILE A 11 18.63 7.24 25.83
CA ILE A 11 17.95 7.07 24.55
C ILE A 11 19.06 6.80 23.55
N SER A 12 19.40 5.52 23.38
CA SER A 12 20.32 5.10 22.34
C SER A 12 19.75 5.57 20.99
N ARG A 13 20.63 6.15 20.15
CA ARG A 13 20.23 6.62 18.81
C ARG A 13 19.53 5.49 18.06
N VAL A 14 18.40 5.80 17.43
CA VAL A 14 17.67 4.88 16.54
C VAL A 14 18.66 4.39 15.47
N ASN A 15 18.84 3.08 15.35
CA ASN A 15 19.69 2.50 14.32
C ASN A 15 18.94 2.39 12.99
N PHE A 16 19.68 2.11 11.90
CA PHE A 16 19.11 2.06 10.55
C PHE A 16 18.00 1.01 10.40
N LYS A 17 18.12 -0.17 11.02
CA LYS A 17 17.11 -1.23 11.00
C LYS A 17 15.83 -0.79 11.73
N GLU A 18 15.96 -0.11 12.85
CA GLU A 18 14.83 0.46 13.59
C GLU A 18 14.13 1.55 12.77
N LEU A 19 14.89 2.41 12.08
CA LEU A 19 14.33 3.42 11.18
C LEU A 19 13.51 2.76 10.05
N GLN A 20 14.05 1.72 9.41
CA GLN A 20 13.31 0.95 8.40
C GLN A 20 12.00 0.36 8.94
N GLN A 21 11.98 -0.09 10.19
CA GLN A 21 10.74 -0.58 10.84
C GLN A 21 9.75 0.55 11.12
N ILE A 22 10.24 1.71 11.57
CA ILE A 22 9.40 2.90 11.86
C ILE A 22 8.69 3.37 10.59
N ILE A 23 9.40 3.50 9.47
CA ILE A 23 8.84 3.94 8.20
C ILE A 23 8.16 2.83 7.40
N LYS A 24 8.14 1.59 7.95
CA LYS A 24 7.60 0.39 7.27
C LYS A 24 8.17 0.19 5.86
N MET A 25 9.49 0.20 5.73
CA MET A 25 10.21 0.20 4.45
C MET A 25 9.68 -0.86 3.47
N GLY A 26 9.34 -2.07 3.91
CA GLY A 26 8.78 -3.11 3.03
C GLY A 26 7.43 -2.71 2.40
N LEU A 27 6.58 -1.97 3.12
CA LEU A 27 5.34 -1.41 2.57
C LEU A 27 5.64 -0.31 1.56
N VAL A 28 6.57 0.59 1.89
CA VAL A 28 7.01 1.68 0.99
C VAL A 28 7.55 1.09 -0.31
N GLN A 29 8.49 0.15 -0.25
CA GLN A 29 9.07 -0.50 -1.44
C GLN A 29 8.01 -1.19 -2.31
N GLY A 30 7.05 -1.89 -1.69
CA GLY A 30 5.95 -2.52 -2.42
C GLY A 30 5.09 -1.52 -3.20
N ASN A 31 4.93 -0.30 -2.71
CA ASN A 31 4.17 0.77 -3.37
C ASN A 31 4.99 1.57 -4.40
N LEU A 32 6.33 1.54 -4.32
CA LEU A 32 7.18 2.17 -5.32
C LEU A 32 7.16 1.42 -6.67
N ILE A 33 6.90 0.12 -6.68
CA ILE A 33 6.78 -0.67 -7.92
C ILE A 33 5.64 -0.14 -8.80
N PRO A 34 4.38 -0.04 -8.32
CA PRO A 34 3.30 0.55 -9.11
C PRO A 34 3.52 2.05 -9.41
N ALA A 35 4.15 2.81 -8.52
CA ALA A 35 4.49 4.21 -8.77
C ALA A 35 5.46 4.34 -9.95
N PHE A 36 6.54 3.56 -9.94
CA PHE A 36 7.49 3.51 -11.07
C PHE A 36 6.82 3.07 -12.37
N ALA A 37 6.01 2.02 -12.32
CA ALA A 37 5.30 1.52 -13.50
C ALA A 37 4.34 2.58 -14.08
N GLY A 38 3.66 3.35 -13.23
CA GLY A 38 2.84 4.48 -13.66
C GLY A 38 3.64 5.55 -14.41
N ALA A 39 4.80 5.95 -13.87
CA ALA A 39 5.70 6.91 -14.51
C ALA A 39 6.29 6.36 -15.82
N TRP A 40 6.73 5.10 -15.81
CA TRP A 40 7.24 4.43 -17.00
C TRP A 40 6.21 4.39 -18.13
N LEU A 41 4.98 3.97 -17.83
CA LEU A 41 3.91 3.90 -18.81
C LEU A 41 3.54 5.29 -19.35
N ALA A 42 3.58 6.34 -18.51
CA ALA A 42 3.40 7.71 -18.97
C ALA A 42 4.49 8.08 -19.97
N VAL A 43 5.77 7.82 -19.67
CA VAL A 43 6.89 8.10 -20.57
C VAL A 43 6.68 7.44 -21.94
N VAL A 44 6.35 6.14 -21.93
CA VAL A 44 6.23 5.36 -23.17
C VAL A 44 4.98 5.73 -23.97
N MET A 45 3.83 5.83 -23.30
CA MET A 45 2.53 6.02 -23.99
C MET A 45 2.29 7.47 -24.45
N THR A 46 3.00 8.44 -23.90
CA THR A 46 2.89 9.85 -24.28
C THR A 46 4.14 10.38 -25.02
N ASN A 47 5.00 9.46 -25.47
CA ASN A 47 6.19 9.73 -26.29
C ASN A 47 7.20 10.70 -25.64
N HIS A 48 7.32 10.69 -24.31
CA HIS A 48 8.39 11.41 -23.63
C HIS A 48 9.73 10.67 -23.79
N SER A 49 10.83 11.42 -23.86
CA SER A 49 12.16 10.82 -23.80
C SER A 49 12.44 10.27 -22.40
N PHE A 50 12.81 9.00 -22.31
CA PHE A 50 13.13 8.37 -21.01
C PHE A 50 14.28 9.11 -20.31
N LEU A 51 15.36 9.44 -21.04
CA LEU A 51 16.52 10.10 -20.46
C LEU A 51 16.18 11.47 -19.87
N SER A 52 15.34 12.24 -20.54
CA SER A 52 14.90 13.55 -20.05
C SER A 52 13.91 13.43 -18.88
N SER A 53 13.22 12.31 -18.72
CA SER A 53 12.27 12.06 -17.65
C SER A 53 12.91 11.48 -16.38
N ILE A 54 14.18 11.05 -16.42
CA ILE A 54 14.88 10.47 -15.26
C ILE A 54 14.81 11.39 -14.02
N PRO A 55 15.10 12.71 -14.10
CA PRO A 55 15.04 13.58 -12.93
C PRO A 55 13.64 13.63 -12.30
N GLN A 56 12.58 13.68 -13.12
CA GLN A 56 11.19 13.67 -12.65
C GLN A 56 10.83 12.35 -11.98
N ILE A 57 11.23 11.21 -12.59
CA ILE A 57 11.02 9.87 -12.01
C ILE A 57 11.72 9.75 -10.66
N LEU A 58 12.99 10.18 -10.56
CA LEU A 58 13.75 10.11 -9.31
C LEU A 58 13.13 11.02 -8.23
N LEU A 59 12.75 12.25 -8.58
CA LEU A 59 12.11 13.17 -7.65
C LEU A 59 10.75 12.65 -7.18
N MET A 60 9.95 12.06 -8.08
CA MET A 60 8.68 11.41 -7.77
C MET A 60 8.86 10.23 -6.81
N LEU A 61 9.81 9.33 -7.08
CA LEU A 61 10.10 8.18 -6.23
C LEU A 61 10.61 8.62 -4.85
N PHE A 62 11.49 9.61 -4.80
CA PHE A 62 11.99 10.17 -3.56
C PHE A 62 10.89 10.83 -2.74
N GLY A 63 10.10 11.73 -3.34
CA GLY A 63 8.97 12.40 -2.69
C GLY A 63 7.92 11.40 -2.19
N SER A 64 7.53 10.43 -3.01
CA SER A 64 6.58 9.38 -2.63
C SER A 64 7.12 8.51 -1.49
N THR A 65 8.43 8.18 -1.49
CA THR A 65 9.09 7.45 -0.39
C THR A 65 8.97 8.20 0.92
N LEU A 66 9.24 9.51 0.90
CA LEU A 66 9.18 10.35 2.09
C LEU A 66 7.74 10.48 2.61
N ILE A 67 6.76 10.72 1.73
CA ILE A 67 5.34 10.79 2.12
C ILE A 67 4.87 9.50 2.76
N MET A 68 5.09 8.38 2.07
CA MET A 68 4.65 7.07 2.58
C MET A 68 5.38 6.69 3.88
N GLY A 69 6.69 6.93 3.95
CA GLY A 69 7.48 6.66 5.15
C GLY A 69 7.04 7.52 6.34
N GLY A 70 6.84 8.81 6.13
CA GLY A 70 6.34 9.74 7.15
C GLY A 70 4.94 9.39 7.65
N ALA A 71 4.03 9.08 6.73
CA ALA A 71 2.67 8.64 7.06
C ALA A 71 2.67 7.30 7.83
N CYS A 72 3.57 6.36 7.48
CA CYS A 72 3.75 5.11 8.23
C CYS A 72 4.34 5.34 9.62
N ALA A 73 5.27 6.27 9.78
CA ALA A 73 5.83 6.65 11.07
C ALA A 73 4.76 7.27 11.97
N LEU A 74 3.94 8.18 11.42
CA LEU A 74 2.81 8.77 12.14
C LEU A 74 1.74 7.73 12.51
N ASN A 75 1.47 6.76 11.63
CA ASN A 75 0.60 5.65 11.97
C ASN A 75 1.17 4.78 13.12
N ASN A 76 2.50 4.57 13.19
CA ASN A 76 3.11 3.88 14.31
C ASN A 76 2.99 4.65 15.62
N TYR A 77 3.07 5.99 15.59
CA TYR A 77 2.78 6.83 16.74
C TYR A 77 1.33 6.65 17.22
N TYR A 78 0.39 6.74 16.31
CA TYR A 78 -1.04 6.66 16.65
C TYR A 78 -1.47 5.26 17.12
N ASP A 79 -0.79 4.22 16.65
CA ASP A 79 -1.11 2.82 16.95
C ASP A 79 -0.38 2.24 18.16
N GLN A 80 0.42 3.00 18.91
CA GLN A 80 1.24 2.47 20.01
C GLN A 80 0.43 1.66 21.04
N ASP A 81 -0.77 2.10 21.36
CA ASP A 81 -1.67 1.45 22.31
C ASP A 81 -2.09 0.05 21.82
N ILE A 82 -2.54 -0.06 20.58
CA ILE A 82 -2.97 -1.34 19.99
C ILE A 82 -1.78 -2.23 19.65
N ASP A 83 -0.64 -1.65 19.24
CA ASP A 83 0.57 -2.42 18.92
C ASP A 83 1.16 -3.11 20.14
N ARG A 84 1.03 -2.52 21.34
CA ARG A 84 1.43 -3.15 22.61
C ARG A 84 0.60 -4.41 22.96
N ILE A 85 -0.61 -4.53 22.44
CA ILE A 85 -1.49 -5.68 22.65
C ILE A 85 -1.21 -6.78 21.65
N MET A 86 -0.74 -6.45 20.43
CA MET A 86 -0.57 -7.41 19.33
C MET A 86 0.76 -8.17 19.44
N PRO A 87 0.78 -9.52 19.59
CA PRO A 87 2.02 -10.30 19.71
C PRO A 87 3.02 -10.09 18.59
N SER A 88 2.54 -9.94 17.34
CA SER A 88 3.40 -9.72 16.18
C SER A 88 4.05 -8.33 16.12
N LYS A 89 3.72 -7.41 17.04
CA LYS A 89 4.17 -6.02 17.08
C LYS A 89 5.05 -5.67 18.27
N GLN A 90 5.27 -6.60 19.20
CA GLN A 90 6.05 -6.39 20.43
C GLN A 90 7.47 -5.87 20.18
N ASN A 91 8.06 -6.22 19.03
CA ASN A 91 9.43 -5.81 18.69
C ASN A 91 9.52 -4.45 17.96
N ARG A 92 8.42 -3.71 17.88
CA ARG A 92 8.45 -2.38 17.23
C ARG A 92 9.23 -1.37 18.08
N PRO A 93 10.07 -0.51 17.46
CA PRO A 93 10.80 0.54 18.18
C PRO A 93 9.90 1.49 18.97
N THR A 94 8.70 1.77 18.46
CA THR A 94 7.68 2.61 19.12
C THR A 94 7.07 1.94 20.34
N VAL A 95 6.92 0.62 20.35
CA VAL A 95 6.43 -0.15 21.50
C VAL A 95 7.48 -0.23 22.60
N ASN A 96 8.77 -0.34 22.22
CA ASN A 96 9.90 -0.49 23.12
C ASN A 96 10.53 0.86 23.54
N ASN A 97 9.88 1.98 23.30
CA ASN A 97 10.35 3.32 23.65
C ASN A 97 11.76 3.66 23.13
N ARG A 98 12.14 3.09 21.96
CA ARG A 98 13.45 3.33 21.31
C ARG A 98 13.52 4.71 20.64
N ILE A 99 12.38 5.35 20.42
CA ILE A 99 12.23 6.70 19.89
C ILE A 99 11.23 7.46 20.74
N THR A 100 11.50 8.72 21.05
CA THR A 100 10.56 9.58 21.76
C THR A 100 9.43 10.00 20.84
N ASP A 101 8.26 10.28 21.41
CA ASP A 101 7.10 10.76 20.65
C ASP A 101 7.41 12.04 19.88
N GLN A 102 8.16 12.97 20.49
CA GLN A 102 8.58 14.22 19.83
C GLN A 102 9.44 13.95 18.59
N ASN A 103 10.44 13.08 18.70
CA ASN A 103 11.33 12.73 17.58
C ASN A 103 10.56 11.97 16.49
N LEU A 104 9.63 11.11 16.88
CA LEU A 104 8.78 10.35 15.95
C LEU A 104 7.85 11.28 15.17
N LEU A 105 7.21 12.25 15.85
CA LEU A 105 6.36 13.25 15.20
C LEU A 105 7.18 14.18 14.30
N LEU A 106 8.34 14.66 14.76
CA LEU A 106 9.23 15.50 13.95
C LEU A 106 9.69 14.77 12.69
N LEU A 107 10.09 13.50 12.81
CA LEU A 107 10.46 12.65 11.68
C LEU A 107 9.26 12.50 10.71
N SER A 108 8.09 12.18 11.24
CA SER A 108 6.88 11.93 10.45
C SER A 108 6.47 13.15 9.64
N PHE A 109 6.31 14.30 10.31
CA PHE A 109 5.90 15.55 9.66
C PHE A 109 6.98 16.10 8.74
N GLY A 110 8.26 16.02 9.15
CA GLY A 110 9.40 16.45 8.33
C GLY A 110 9.49 15.65 7.02
N MET A 111 9.36 14.32 7.09
CA MET A 111 9.34 13.48 5.89
C MET A 111 8.15 13.80 4.99
N MET A 112 6.92 13.90 5.54
CA MET A 112 5.74 14.24 4.75
C MET A 112 5.87 15.61 4.10
N LEU A 113 6.34 16.62 4.83
CA LEU A 113 6.50 17.97 4.29
C LEU A 113 7.52 18.03 3.14
N VAL A 114 8.70 17.45 3.34
CA VAL A 114 9.75 17.42 2.29
C VAL A 114 9.28 16.62 1.08
N GLY A 115 8.64 15.46 1.30
CA GLY A 115 8.08 14.65 0.23
C GLY A 115 6.99 15.38 -0.56
N GLU A 116 6.13 16.12 0.12
CA GLU A 116 5.06 16.91 -0.49
C GLU A 116 5.61 18.06 -1.33
N ILE A 117 6.63 18.75 -0.83
CA ILE A 117 7.35 19.78 -1.61
C ILE A 117 7.93 19.17 -2.89
N CYS A 118 8.55 17.97 -2.81
CA CYS A 118 9.07 17.29 -4.00
C CYS A 118 7.98 17.01 -5.04
N LEU A 119 6.78 16.59 -4.61
CA LEU A 119 5.69 16.33 -5.55
C LEU A 119 5.11 17.62 -6.15
N PHE A 120 4.98 18.70 -5.38
CA PHE A 120 4.56 20.00 -5.91
C PHE A 120 5.60 20.62 -6.87
N LEU A 121 6.89 20.37 -6.66
CA LEU A 121 7.94 20.80 -7.59
C LEU A 121 7.85 20.09 -8.94
N LEU A 122 7.25 18.90 -9.02
CA LEU A 122 6.96 18.24 -10.30
C LEU A 122 5.81 18.94 -11.02
N ASN A 123 4.65 18.97 -10.40
CA ASN A 123 3.45 19.66 -10.87
C ASN A 123 2.38 19.70 -9.77
N ILE A 124 1.40 20.61 -9.92
CA ILE A 124 0.31 20.77 -8.96
C ILE A 124 -0.52 19.47 -8.78
N PRO A 125 -0.94 18.75 -9.84
CA PRO A 125 -1.69 17.51 -9.67
C PRO A 125 -0.95 16.43 -8.87
N SER A 126 0.38 16.30 -9.03
CA SER A 126 1.16 15.34 -8.23
C SER A 126 1.14 15.68 -6.74
N GLY A 127 1.31 16.97 -6.39
CA GLY A 127 1.21 17.42 -5.00
C GLY A 127 -0.21 17.21 -4.44
N VAL A 128 -1.25 17.53 -5.19
CA VAL A 128 -2.64 17.28 -4.75
C VAL A 128 -2.89 15.80 -4.47
N LEU A 129 -2.38 14.91 -5.32
CA LEU A 129 -2.48 13.46 -5.11
C LEU A 129 -1.67 13.01 -3.87
N GLY A 130 -0.50 13.61 -3.63
CA GLY A 130 0.29 13.38 -2.41
C GLY A 130 -0.50 13.72 -1.15
N LEU A 131 -1.09 14.94 -1.10
CA LEU A 131 -1.97 15.36 0.00
C LEU A 131 -3.18 14.43 0.18
N MET A 132 -3.83 14.02 -0.92
CA MET A 132 -4.94 13.06 -0.85
C MET A 132 -4.48 11.72 -0.27
N GLY A 133 -3.28 11.25 -0.61
CA GLY A 133 -2.66 10.06 -0.03
C GLY A 133 -2.42 10.21 1.47
N ILE A 134 -1.83 11.33 1.91
CA ILE A 134 -1.57 11.63 3.33
C ILE A 134 -2.90 11.66 4.11
N VAL A 135 -3.85 12.49 3.68
CA VAL A 135 -5.15 12.65 4.36
C VAL A 135 -5.92 11.33 4.39
N GLY A 136 -5.95 10.61 3.26
CA GLY A 136 -6.58 9.30 3.15
C GLY A 136 -5.98 8.28 4.12
N TYR A 137 -4.65 8.19 4.20
CA TYR A 137 -3.98 7.21 5.05
C TYR A 137 -3.99 7.60 6.52
N VAL A 138 -3.68 8.85 6.84
CA VAL A 138 -3.58 9.31 8.24
C VAL A 138 -4.97 9.52 8.83
N SER A 139 -5.79 10.40 8.23
CA SER A 139 -7.05 10.83 8.82
C SER A 139 -8.14 9.77 8.65
N TYR A 140 -8.41 9.36 7.39
CA TYR A 140 -9.53 8.45 7.12
C TYR A 140 -9.22 7.00 7.49
N TYR A 141 -8.01 6.51 7.23
CA TYR A 141 -7.68 5.12 7.56
C TYR A 141 -7.18 4.99 9.01
N SER A 142 -6.04 5.61 9.39
CA SER A 142 -5.39 5.33 10.67
C SER A 142 -6.18 5.86 11.87
N ILE A 143 -6.63 7.11 11.81
CA ILE A 143 -7.31 7.75 12.94
C ILE A 143 -8.76 7.28 13.04
N TRP A 144 -9.50 7.30 11.94
CA TRP A 144 -10.93 7.03 11.97
C TRP A 144 -11.27 5.57 11.68
N SER A 145 -11.18 5.10 10.43
CA SER A 145 -11.85 3.87 10.02
C SER A 145 -11.26 2.60 10.62
N LYS A 146 -9.95 2.58 10.86
CA LYS A 146 -9.24 1.42 11.43
C LYS A 146 -9.83 0.96 12.77
N ARG A 147 -10.30 1.90 13.58
CA ARG A 147 -10.81 1.64 14.92
C ARG A 147 -12.33 1.56 15.01
N HIS A 148 -13.06 2.02 13.99
CA HIS A 148 -14.51 2.23 14.10
C HIS A 148 -15.36 1.39 13.14
N THR A 149 -14.79 0.89 12.03
CA THR A 149 -15.61 0.22 11.02
C THR A 149 -14.94 -0.97 10.37
N THR A 150 -15.75 -1.96 9.97
CA THR A 150 -15.31 -3.11 9.17
C THR A 150 -14.94 -2.74 7.72
N TRP A 151 -15.24 -1.51 7.30
CA TRP A 151 -14.86 -0.95 5.99
C TRP A 151 -13.43 -0.39 5.97
N ASN A 152 -12.72 -0.44 7.11
CA ASN A 152 -11.36 0.08 7.25
C ASN A 152 -10.41 -0.36 6.12
N THR A 153 -10.49 -1.64 5.70
CA THR A 153 -9.69 -2.18 4.61
C THR A 153 -9.98 -1.49 3.28
N VAL A 154 -11.25 -1.28 2.94
CA VAL A 154 -11.64 -0.62 1.68
C VAL A 154 -11.26 0.86 1.72
N ILE A 155 -11.50 1.54 2.84
CA ILE A 155 -11.11 2.95 3.02
C ILE A 155 -9.60 3.10 2.91
N GLY A 156 -8.83 2.20 3.54
CA GLY A 156 -7.36 2.19 3.45
C GLY A 156 -6.82 1.82 2.07
N SER A 157 -7.64 1.18 1.22
CA SER A 157 -7.23 0.85 -0.15
C SER A 157 -7.16 2.08 -1.05
N PHE A 158 -7.89 3.16 -0.73
CA PHE A 158 -7.83 4.39 -1.51
C PHE A 158 -6.42 5.03 -1.47
N PRO A 159 -5.86 5.42 -0.32
CA PRO A 159 -4.51 5.99 -0.28
C PRO A 159 -3.44 5.01 -0.77
N GLY A 160 -3.61 3.71 -0.56
CA GLY A 160 -2.69 2.70 -1.06
C GLY A 160 -2.70 2.51 -2.57
N ALA A 161 -3.74 2.99 -3.27
CA ALA A 161 -3.84 2.94 -4.73
C ALA A 161 -3.35 4.23 -5.42
N VAL A 162 -3.07 5.29 -4.67
CA VAL A 162 -2.60 6.59 -5.21
C VAL A 162 -1.19 6.53 -5.86
N PRO A 163 -0.23 5.69 -5.41
CA PRO A 163 1.12 5.69 -5.96
C PRO A 163 1.24 5.54 -7.48
N PRO A 164 0.57 4.59 -8.18
CA PRO A 164 0.66 4.52 -9.64
C PRO A 164 0.06 5.74 -10.34
N LEU A 165 -0.95 6.39 -9.72
CA LEU A 165 -1.54 7.62 -10.21
C LEU A 165 -0.55 8.79 -10.12
N ILE A 166 0.16 8.91 -8.97
CA ILE A 166 1.25 9.90 -8.81
C ILE A 166 2.33 9.66 -9.86
N GLY A 167 2.72 8.39 -10.06
CA GLY A 167 3.73 8.05 -11.06
C GLY A 167 3.39 8.55 -12.45
N TRP A 168 2.17 8.28 -12.92
CA TRP A 168 1.69 8.75 -14.21
C TRP A 168 1.66 10.29 -14.29
N VAL A 169 1.03 10.92 -13.32
CA VAL A 169 0.80 12.37 -13.30
C VAL A 169 2.11 13.16 -13.14
N ALA A 170 3.12 12.58 -12.50
CA ALA A 170 4.44 13.20 -12.35
C ALA A 170 5.11 13.48 -13.71
N ILE A 171 4.81 12.68 -14.72
CA ILE A 171 5.35 12.82 -16.09
C ILE A 171 4.38 13.62 -16.98
N GLU A 172 3.10 13.22 -16.99
CA GLU A 172 2.10 13.76 -17.94
C GLU A 172 1.42 15.04 -17.45
N GLY A 173 1.44 15.31 -16.14
CA GLY A 173 0.79 16.48 -15.55
C GLY A 173 -0.73 16.40 -15.46
N GLN A 174 -1.36 15.35 -15.96
CA GLN A 174 -2.81 15.16 -15.97
C GLN A 174 -3.21 13.70 -15.77
N ILE A 175 -4.44 13.49 -15.28
CA ILE A 175 -5.00 12.16 -15.08
C ILE A 175 -5.57 11.65 -16.41
N SER A 176 -5.14 10.47 -16.84
CA SER A 176 -5.68 9.76 -18.00
C SER A 176 -6.51 8.55 -17.59
N LEU A 177 -7.23 7.94 -18.55
CA LEU A 177 -7.92 6.68 -18.32
C LEU A 177 -6.95 5.55 -17.92
N THR A 178 -5.76 5.53 -18.49
CA THR A 178 -4.70 4.58 -18.13
C THR A 178 -4.30 4.75 -16.66
N ALA A 179 -4.08 5.98 -16.20
CA ALA A 179 -3.75 6.27 -14.80
C ALA A 179 -4.87 5.80 -13.85
N ILE A 180 -6.14 6.07 -14.21
CA ILE A 180 -7.30 5.59 -13.45
C ILE A 180 -7.34 4.06 -13.42
N ALA A 181 -7.06 3.40 -14.53
CA ALA A 181 -7.04 1.94 -14.59
C ALA A 181 -5.96 1.34 -13.68
N LEU A 182 -4.74 1.91 -13.65
CA LEU A 182 -3.67 1.49 -12.75
C LEU A 182 -4.07 1.69 -11.27
N PHE A 183 -4.70 2.81 -10.95
CA PHE A 183 -5.29 3.04 -9.62
C PHE A 183 -6.31 1.96 -9.28
N LEU A 184 -7.27 1.67 -10.18
CA LEU A 184 -8.33 0.68 -9.95
C LEU A 184 -7.77 -0.73 -9.75
N VAL A 185 -6.71 -1.12 -10.47
CA VAL A 185 -6.04 -2.41 -10.25
C VAL A 185 -5.57 -2.52 -8.80
N VAL A 186 -4.84 -1.54 -8.30
CA VAL A 186 -4.30 -1.56 -6.93
C VAL A 186 -5.44 -1.42 -5.91
N PHE A 187 -6.43 -0.56 -6.16
CA PHE A 187 -7.57 -0.36 -5.29
C PHE A 187 -8.39 -1.64 -5.10
N CYS A 188 -8.70 -2.36 -6.17
CA CYS A 188 -9.43 -3.63 -6.10
C CYS A 188 -8.59 -4.78 -5.54
N TRP A 189 -7.29 -4.80 -5.83
CA TRP A 189 -6.35 -5.79 -5.33
C TRP A 189 -6.20 -5.75 -3.80
N GLN A 190 -6.13 -4.56 -3.23
CA GLN A 190 -5.83 -4.38 -1.80
C GLN A 190 -6.83 -5.03 -0.85
N PRO A 191 -8.16 -4.91 -1.01
CA PRO A 191 -9.10 -5.57 -0.12
C PRO A 191 -8.91 -7.09 -0.10
N ILE A 192 -8.62 -7.72 -1.24
CA ILE A 192 -8.40 -9.16 -1.32
C ILE A 192 -7.15 -9.56 -0.52
N HIS A 193 -6.05 -8.81 -0.73
CA HIS A 193 -4.78 -9.00 -0.03
C HIS A 193 -4.92 -8.84 1.49
N PHE A 194 -5.50 -7.73 1.93
CA PHE A 194 -5.63 -7.41 3.35
C PHE A 194 -6.66 -8.29 4.07
N TYR A 195 -7.75 -8.70 3.41
CA TYR A 195 -8.67 -9.66 4.01
C TYR A 195 -8.03 -11.04 4.18
N ALA A 196 -7.21 -11.49 3.24
CA ALA A 196 -6.44 -12.72 3.39
C ALA A 196 -5.49 -12.65 4.60
N LEU A 197 -4.76 -11.52 4.75
CA LEU A 197 -3.90 -11.27 5.91
C LEU A 197 -4.71 -11.20 7.22
N ALA A 198 -5.88 -10.55 7.19
CA ALA A 198 -6.74 -10.39 8.36
C ALA A 198 -7.33 -11.73 8.83
N ILE A 199 -7.65 -12.66 7.93
CA ILE A 199 -8.06 -14.02 8.29
C ILE A 199 -6.94 -14.74 9.04
N LYS A 200 -5.69 -14.64 8.56
CA LYS A 200 -4.50 -15.25 9.20
C LYS A 200 -4.23 -14.70 10.59
N ARG A 201 -4.50 -13.41 10.81
CA ARG A 201 -4.23 -12.70 12.07
C ARG A 201 -5.49 -12.35 12.85
N LYS A 202 -6.59 -13.07 12.60
CA LYS A 202 -7.90 -12.80 13.20
C LYS A 202 -7.84 -12.65 14.73
N GLY A 203 -7.10 -13.54 15.41
CA GLY A 203 -6.94 -13.52 16.86
C GLY A 203 -6.25 -12.23 17.37
N GLU A 204 -5.17 -11.80 16.71
CA GLU A 204 -4.44 -10.58 17.10
C GLU A 204 -5.31 -9.33 16.95
N TYR A 205 -6.06 -9.21 15.83
CA TYR A 205 -6.98 -8.10 15.62
C TYR A 205 -8.14 -8.07 16.61
N ALA A 206 -8.65 -9.26 16.99
CA ALA A 206 -9.70 -9.35 18.01
C ALA A 206 -9.19 -8.94 19.39
N LEU A 207 -7.97 -9.36 19.79
CA LEU A 207 -7.34 -8.93 21.04
C LEU A 207 -7.15 -7.41 21.11
N ALA A 208 -6.78 -6.78 19.99
CA ALA A 208 -6.59 -5.33 19.90
C ALA A 208 -7.89 -4.54 19.65
N ASN A 209 -9.06 -5.19 19.70
CA ASN A 209 -10.37 -4.59 19.43
C ASN A 209 -10.45 -3.86 18.06
N ILE A 210 -9.66 -4.29 17.08
CA ILE A 210 -9.72 -3.73 15.73
C ILE A 210 -10.83 -4.43 14.94
N PRO A 211 -11.85 -3.71 14.45
CA PRO A 211 -13.01 -4.33 13.80
C PRO A 211 -12.70 -4.77 12.36
N MET A 212 -11.73 -5.71 12.20
CA MET A 212 -11.48 -6.31 10.90
C MET A 212 -12.66 -7.18 10.48
N LEU A 213 -12.98 -7.18 9.19
CA LEU A 213 -14.12 -7.92 8.65
C LEU A 213 -14.17 -9.39 9.10
N PRO A 214 -13.07 -10.19 9.06
CA PRO A 214 -13.09 -11.59 9.54
C PRO A 214 -13.28 -11.70 11.06
N SER A 215 -12.87 -10.71 11.85
CA SER A 215 -13.05 -10.72 13.30
C SER A 215 -14.50 -10.46 13.70
N VAL A 216 -15.20 -9.56 12.99
CA VAL A 216 -16.57 -9.13 13.31
C VAL A 216 -17.64 -9.95 12.56
N LYS A 217 -17.48 -10.19 11.25
CA LYS A 217 -18.46 -10.82 10.37
C LYS A 217 -18.09 -12.28 9.98
N GLY A 218 -16.97 -12.76 10.46
CA GLY A 218 -16.50 -14.13 10.25
C GLY A 218 -15.94 -14.40 8.84
N PHE A 219 -15.44 -15.64 8.69
CA PHE A 219 -14.75 -16.09 7.47
C PHE A 219 -15.66 -16.09 6.23
N LYS A 220 -16.89 -16.62 6.34
CA LYS A 220 -17.82 -16.75 5.19
C LYS A 220 -18.08 -15.40 4.54
N ARG A 221 -18.40 -14.36 5.33
CA ARG A 221 -18.64 -13.01 4.81
C ARG A 221 -17.38 -12.39 4.20
N THR A 222 -16.23 -12.59 4.84
CA THR A 222 -14.95 -12.07 4.33
C THR A 222 -14.60 -12.71 2.99
N ARG A 223 -14.76 -14.02 2.85
CA ARG A 223 -14.55 -14.73 1.58
C ARG A 223 -15.45 -14.18 0.47
N VAL A 224 -16.73 -14.00 0.75
CA VAL A 224 -17.67 -13.39 -0.22
C VAL A 224 -17.19 -12.00 -0.64
N SER A 225 -16.75 -11.16 0.31
CA SER A 225 -16.20 -9.85 0.00
C SER A 225 -14.96 -9.92 -0.88
N MET A 226 -14.06 -10.88 -0.64
CA MET A 226 -12.88 -11.10 -1.49
C MET A 226 -13.28 -11.46 -2.92
N PHE A 227 -14.27 -12.33 -3.11
CA PHE A 227 -14.76 -12.69 -4.45
C PHE A 227 -15.46 -11.51 -5.15
N ILE A 228 -16.19 -10.67 -4.44
CA ILE A 228 -16.77 -9.45 -5.00
C ILE A 228 -15.65 -8.56 -5.58
N TRP A 229 -14.57 -8.35 -4.83
CA TRP A 229 -13.44 -7.55 -5.32
C TRP A 229 -12.71 -8.21 -6.49
N LEU A 230 -12.58 -9.55 -6.52
CA LEU A 230 -12.04 -10.29 -7.67
C LEU A 230 -12.90 -10.11 -8.92
N ILE A 231 -14.24 -10.13 -8.78
CA ILE A 231 -15.16 -9.91 -9.89
C ILE A 231 -15.08 -8.46 -10.38
N ILE A 232 -14.97 -7.47 -9.48
CA ILE A 232 -14.79 -6.06 -9.85
C ILE A 232 -13.43 -5.85 -10.56
N LEU A 233 -12.38 -6.55 -10.13
CA LEU A 233 -11.04 -6.47 -10.72
C LEU A 233 -11.01 -7.10 -12.13
N LEU A 234 -11.89 -8.06 -12.43
CA LEU A 234 -11.84 -8.83 -13.67
C LEU A 234 -11.91 -7.98 -14.95
N PRO A 235 -12.80 -6.98 -15.09
CA PRO A 235 -12.87 -6.14 -16.29
C PRO A 235 -11.81 -5.02 -16.32
N VAL A 236 -11.11 -4.72 -15.22
CA VAL A 236 -10.21 -3.56 -15.15
C VAL A 236 -9.09 -3.59 -16.21
N PRO A 237 -8.49 -4.77 -16.56
CA PRO A 237 -7.50 -4.83 -17.65
C PRO A 237 -8.01 -4.34 -19.02
N LEU A 238 -9.32 -4.37 -19.28
CA LEU A 238 -9.90 -3.83 -20.51
C LEU A 238 -9.69 -2.33 -20.66
N LEU A 239 -9.62 -1.59 -19.54
CA LEU A 239 -9.32 -0.15 -19.55
C LEU A 239 -7.88 0.16 -19.98
N LEU A 240 -7.02 -0.88 -20.03
CA LEU A 240 -5.62 -0.82 -20.45
C LEU A 240 -5.40 -1.39 -21.84
N ILE A 241 -6.45 -1.42 -22.68
CA ILE A 241 -6.39 -1.96 -24.06
C ILE A 241 -5.32 -1.24 -24.91
N ASN A 242 -5.00 0.00 -24.58
CA ASN A 242 -3.94 0.78 -25.24
C ASN A 242 -2.54 0.18 -25.04
N LEU A 243 -2.35 -0.73 -24.06
CA LEU A 243 -1.13 -1.54 -23.90
C LEU A 243 -1.11 -2.77 -24.84
N GLY A 244 -2.17 -2.97 -25.63
CA GLY A 244 -2.31 -4.08 -26.57
C GLY A 244 -3.12 -5.26 -26.00
N VAL A 245 -3.68 -6.03 -26.94
CA VAL A 245 -4.54 -7.18 -26.63
C VAL A 245 -3.79 -8.26 -25.83
N VAL A 246 -2.50 -8.47 -26.11
CA VAL A 246 -1.67 -9.45 -25.38
C VAL A 246 -1.62 -9.13 -23.90
N PHE A 247 -1.41 -7.85 -23.54
CA PHE A 247 -1.43 -7.43 -22.14
C PHE A 247 -2.78 -7.72 -21.48
N VAL A 248 -3.87 -7.33 -22.13
CA VAL A 248 -5.22 -7.52 -21.59
C VAL A 248 -5.52 -8.99 -21.36
N VAL A 249 -5.18 -9.86 -22.32
CA VAL A 249 -5.38 -11.31 -22.17
C VAL A 249 -4.58 -11.87 -20.99
N LEU A 250 -3.29 -11.55 -20.89
CA LEU A 250 -2.43 -12.06 -19.80
C LEU A 250 -2.87 -11.52 -18.43
N ALA A 251 -3.22 -10.25 -18.32
CA ALA A 251 -3.74 -9.66 -17.09
C ALA A 251 -5.10 -10.27 -16.69
N THR A 252 -5.97 -10.54 -17.67
CA THR A 252 -7.25 -11.22 -17.41
C THR A 252 -7.02 -12.66 -16.96
N LEU A 253 -6.06 -13.39 -17.55
CA LEU A 253 -5.68 -14.74 -17.12
C LEU A 253 -5.15 -14.75 -15.67
N LEU A 254 -4.39 -13.73 -15.26
CA LEU A 254 -3.98 -13.56 -13.86
C LEU A 254 -5.20 -13.40 -12.94
N ASN A 255 -6.19 -12.60 -13.32
CA ASN A 255 -7.43 -12.45 -12.55
C ASN A 255 -8.21 -13.77 -12.45
N LEU A 256 -8.38 -14.46 -13.56
CA LEU A 256 -9.07 -15.76 -13.60
C LEU A 256 -8.33 -16.82 -12.79
N GLY A 257 -6.99 -16.85 -12.85
CA GLY A 257 -6.16 -17.73 -12.05
C GLY A 257 -6.35 -17.51 -10.55
N TRP A 258 -6.51 -16.24 -10.11
CA TRP A 258 -6.77 -15.94 -8.71
C TRP A 258 -8.16 -16.39 -8.26
N ILE A 259 -9.17 -16.18 -9.10
CA ILE A 259 -10.54 -16.69 -8.87
C ILE A 259 -10.52 -18.22 -8.77
N ALA A 260 -9.88 -18.90 -9.74
CA ALA A 260 -9.78 -20.35 -9.77
C ALA A 260 -9.07 -20.91 -8.52
N LEU A 261 -7.97 -20.28 -8.09
CA LEU A 261 -7.29 -20.63 -6.85
C LEU A 261 -8.23 -20.54 -5.66
N GLY A 262 -8.96 -19.43 -5.53
CA GLY A 262 -9.89 -19.22 -4.43
C GLY A 262 -11.03 -20.23 -4.37
N LEU A 263 -11.51 -20.69 -5.54
CA LEU A 263 -12.58 -21.69 -5.67
C LEU A 263 -12.06 -23.12 -5.40
N THR A 264 -10.96 -23.50 -6.02
CA THR A 264 -10.44 -24.88 -5.99
C THR A 264 -9.84 -25.24 -4.64
N THR A 265 -9.08 -24.34 -4.03
CA THR A 265 -8.42 -24.58 -2.75
C THR A 265 -9.40 -24.66 -1.59
N PHE A 266 -10.53 -23.98 -1.67
CA PHE A 266 -11.58 -24.08 -0.67
C PHE A 266 -12.28 -25.45 -0.64
N LYS A 267 -12.53 -26.03 -1.81
CA LYS A 267 -13.13 -27.38 -1.91
C LYS A 267 -12.23 -28.48 -1.30
N LYS A 268 -10.90 -28.30 -1.43
CA LYS A 268 -9.90 -29.28 -1.03
C LYS A 268 -9.49 -29.18 0.45
N ASN A 269 -9.62 -28.00 1.08
CA ASN A 269 -9.13 -27.69 2.41
C ASN A 269 -10.19 -26.94 3.23
N SER A 270 -10.70 -27.56 4.30
CA SER A 270 -11.53 -26.90 5.32
C SER A 270 -10.74 -25.90 6.19
N ASP A 271 -9.40 -25.87 6.09
CA ASP A 271 -8.54 -24.95 6.85
C ASP A 271 -8.57 -23.54 6.23
N GLN A 272 -9.27 -22.64 6.96
CA GLN A 272 -9.43 -21.24 6.57
C GLN A 272 -8.11 -20.48 6.50
N THR A 273 -7.16 -20.80 7.39
CA THR A 273 -5.85 -20.14 7.45
C THR A 273 -4.98 -20.55 6.27
N LYS A 274 -5.02 -21.82 5.90
CA LYS A 274 -4.29 -22.33 4.73
C LYS A 274 -4.83 -21.73 3.45
N TRP A 275 -6.15 -21.67 3.27
CA TRP A 275 -6.79 -21.01 2.16
C TRP A 275 -6.38 -19.53 2.07
N ALA A 276 -6.49 -18.80 3.18
CA ALA A 276 -6.11 -17.39 3.24
C ALA A 276 -4.61 -17.17 2.94
N THR A 277 -3.75 -18.10 3.36
CA THR A 277 -2.31 -18.03 3.05
C THR A 277 -2.05 -18.16 1.56
N GLN A 278 -2.74 -19.06 0.86
CA GLN A 278 -2.62 -19.21 -0.59
C GLN A 278 -3.12 -17.97 -1.34
N MET A 279 -4.27 -17.42 -0.94
CA MET A 279 -4.80 -16.17 -1.50
C MET A 279 -3.84 -14.99 -1.27
N PHE A 280 -3.21 -14.91 -0.09
CA PHE A 280 -2.22 -13.89 0.25
C PHE A 280 -0.95 -14.01 -0.59
N ILE A 281 -0.40 -15.23 -0.72
CA ILE A 281 0.80 -15.46 -1.55
C ILE A 281 0.53 -15.11 -3.01
N TYR A 282 -0.64 -15.53 -3.53
CA TYR A 282 -1.03 -15.17 -4.90
C TYR A 282 -1.09 -13.65 -5.08
N SER A 283 -1.66 -12.93 -4.12
CA SER A 283 -1.76 -11.47 -4.19
C SER A 283 -0.41 -10.76 -4.30
N LEU A 284 0.61 -11.23 -3.57
CA LEU A 284 1.97 -10.67 -3.66
C LEU A 284 2.57 -10.86 -5.05
N ASN A 285 2.46 -12.08 -5.59
CA ASN A 285 2.95 -12.39 -6.95
C ASN A 285 2.14 -11.65 -8.02
N TYR A 286 0.82 -11.56 -7.86
CA TYR A 286 -0.06 -10.84 -8.77
C TYR A 286 0.40 -9.41 -9.02
N LEU A 287 0.64 -8.65 -7.96
CA LEU A 287 1.01 -7.23 -8.07
C LEU A 287 2.32 -7.06 -8.85
N VAL A 288 3.33 -7.86 -8.50
CA VAL A 288 4.63 -7.81 -9.18
C VAL A 288 4.49 -8.22 -10.64
N ILE A 289 3.84 -9.36 -10.92
CA ILE A 289 3.68 -9.85 -12.28
C ILE A 289 2.89 -8.86 -13.13
N PHE A 290 1.80 -8.30 -12.61
CA PHE A 290 0.97 -7.35 -13.35
C PHE A 290 1.77 -6.11 -13.79
N PHE A 291 2.50 -5.48 -12.88
CA PHE A 291 3.24 -4.26 -13.20
C PHE A 291 4.51 -4.52 -14.03
N VAL A 292 5.20 -5.63 -13.79
CA VAL A 292 6.34 -6.05 -14.63
C VAL A 292 5.85 -6.37 -16.05
N LEU A 293 4.73 -7.06 -16.18
CA LEU A 293 4.11 -7.35 -17.49
C LEU A 293 3.74 -6.05 -18.22
N ALA A 294 3.15 -5.07 -17.53
CA ALA A 294 2.80 -3.79 -18.11
C ALA A 294 4.04 -3.04 -18.65
N VAL A 295 5.14 -3.05 -17.89
CA VAL A 295 6.42 -2.46 -18.32
C VAL A 295 7.01 -3.21 -19.52
N ILE A 296 7.07 -4.56 -19.50
CA ILE A 296 7.65 -5.35 -20.57
C ILE A 296 6.84 -5.20 -21.87
N VAL A 297 5.50 -5.30 -21.78
CA VAL A 297 4.66 -5.20 -22.99
C VAL A 297 4.72 -3.80 -23.58
N SER A 298 4.79 -2.75 -22.76
CA SER A 298 4.94 -1.38 -23.26
C SER A 298 6.26 -1.16 -24.03
N LEU A 299 7.34 -1.90 -23.69
CA LEU A 299 8.58 -1.88 -24.47
C LEU A 299 8.41 -2.45 -25.88
N LEU A 300 7.55 -3.47 -26.04
CA LEU A 300 7.27 -4.08 -27.34
C LEU A 300 6.44 -3.16 -28.27
N THR A 301 5.76 -2.17 -27.73
CA THR A 301 5.03 -1.17 -28.52
C THR A 301 5.92 -0.05 -29.05
N LEU A 302 7.18 0.03 -28.58
CA LEU A 302 8.20 0.97 -29.07
C LEU A 302 8.98 0.45 -30.30
N ILE A 303 8.85 -0.85 -30.60
CA ILE A 303 9.48 -1.53 -31.74
C ILE A 303 8.49 -1.66 -32.88
#